data_4df6ba17eecb59269b3f0fa4951af464
#
_entry.id   4df6ba17eecb59269b3f0fa4951af464
#
_cell.length_a   1.000
_cell.length_b   1.000
_cell.length_c   1.000
_cell.angle_alpha   90.00
_cell.angle_beta   90.00
_cell.angle_gamma   90.00
#
_symmetry.space_group_name_H-M   'P 1'
#
loop_
_entity.id
_entity.type
_entity.pdbx_description
1 polymer ?
#
loop_
_entity_poly.entity_id
_entity_poly.type
_entity_poly.pdbx_seq_one_letter_code
_entity_poly.pdbx_strand_id
1 'polypeptide(L)'
;MTRRELLRASGLGLVSLAAPRPARSASTVEVRMRSDVRGEHVGFDPIGILIQPGDTVRWIQDSPGNPHTTTAYHPRNARHSLRIPPDARPWDSGFLVTPGDRFEVALAVEGVYDYFCLPHEAGGMVGRIVVGRPGGPGTRPADYFTGQPGTQDWLPVPDAARRSFPPVDVILRQRVVRQGGPF
;
A
#
# COMPACT_ATOMS: atom_id res chain seq x y z
N MET A 1 -63.45 -43.11 -18.83
CA MET A 1 -62.71 -42.91 -17.55
C MET A 1 -61.26 -42.95 -17.87
N THR A 2 -60.60 -41.77 -17.90
CA THR A 2 -59.24 -41.60 -18.32
C THR A 2 -58.34 -41.44 -17.09
N ARG A 3 -57.35 -42.33 -16.96
CA ARG A 3 -56.35 -42.27 -15.92
C ARG A 3 -55.26 -41.30 -16.37
N ARG A 4 -55.13 -40.20 -15.65
CA ARG A 4 -53.99 -39.25 -15.79
C ARG A 4 -52.82 -39.79 -14.96
N GLU A 5 -51.74 -40.15 -15.65
CA GLU A 5 -50.47 -40.44 -15.02
C GLU A 5 -49.75 -39.11 -14.67
N LEU A 6 -49.48 -38.92 -13.38
CA LEU A 6 -48.66 -37.85 -12.86
C LEU A 6 -47.17 -38.27 -12.92
N LEU A 7 -46.45 -37.73 -13.89
CA LEU A 7 -45.00 -37.81 -13.93
C LEU A 7 -44.41 -36.85 -12.86
N ARG A 8 -43.88 -37.38 -11.77
CA ARG A 8 -43.08 -36.67 -10.81
C ARG A 8 -41.67 -36.58 -11.36
N ALA A 9 -41.27 -35.40 -11.86
CA ALA A 9 -39.88 -35.09 -12.18
C ALA A 9 -39.13 -34.81 -10.88
N SER A 10 -38.33 -35.75 -10.44
CA SER A 10 -37.39 -35.57 -9.33
C SER A 10 -36.16 -34.84 -9.86
N GLY A 11 -36.12 -33.52 -9.68
CA GLY A 11 -34.92 -32.74 -9.95
C GLY A 11 -33.87 -33.01 -8.88
N LEU A 12 -32.84 -33.79 -9.20
CA LEU A 12 -31.62 -33.83 -8.38
C LEU A 12 -30.88 -32.49 -8.53
N GLY A 13 -31.02 -31.62 -7.54
CA GLY A 13 -30.18 -30.44 -7.41
C GLY A 13 -28.74 -30.83 -7.11
N LEU A 14 -27.85 -30.65 -8.07
CA LEU A 14 -26.39 -30.71 -7.84
C LEU A 14 -25.97 -29.57 -6.90
N VAL A 15 -25.85 -29.86 -5.62
CA VAL A 15 -25.18 -28.98 -4.65
C VAL A 15 -23.68 -29.03 -4.95
N SER A 16 -23.19 -28.03 -5.67
CA SER A 16 -21.76 -27.87 -5.90
C SER A 16 -21.08 -27.46 -4.58
N LEU A 17 -20.50 -28.43 -3.88
CA LEU A 17 -19.64 -28.20 -2.73
C LEU A 17 -18.33 -27.54 -3.23
N ALA A 18 -18.26 -26.21 -3.16
CA ALA A 18 -17.04 -25.52 -3.39
C ALA A 18 -16.00 -25.96 -2.33
N ALA A 19 -14.97 -26.67 -2.74
CA ALA A 19 -13.88 -27.06 -1.86
C ALA A 19 -13.27 -25.79 -1.21
N PRO A 20 -13.01 -25.79 0.10
CA PRO A 20 -12.36 -24.67 0.76
C PRO A 20 -10.96 -24.48 0.12
N ARG A 21 -10.70 -23.27 -0.39
CA ARG A 21 -9.36 -22.92 -0.83
C ARG A 21 -8.42 -22.98 0.37
N PRO A 22 -7.24 -23.61 0.25
CA PRO A 22 -6.28 -23.62 1.33
C PRO A 22 -5.98 -22.17 1.72
N ALA A 23 -6.08 -21.85 3.01
CA ALA A 23 -5.72 -20.53 3.54
C ALA A 23 -4.22 -20.32 3.26
N ARG A 24 -3.91 -19.29 2.46
CA ARG A 24 -2.52 -18.88 2.23
C ARG A 24 -1.96 -18.31 3.55
N SER A 25 -0.81 -18.77 3.98
CA SER A 25 -0.10 -18.15 5.10
C SER A 25 0.29 -16.71 4.72
N ALA A 26 0.06 -15.77 5.63
CA ALA A 26 0.51 -14.39 5.47
C ALA A 26 2.04 -14.36 5.36
N SER A 27 2.56 -13.54 4.46
CA SER A 27 4.00 -13.33 4.28
C SER A 27 4.43 -11.95 4.76
N THR A 28 5.73 -11.82 5.11
CA THR A 28 6.31 -10.51 5.41
C THR A 28 7.20 -10.07 4.25
N VAL A 29 6.97 -8.84 3.77
CA VAL A 29 7.80 -8.20 2.74
C VAL A 29 8.58 -7.07 3.38
N GLU A 30 9.89 -7.04 3.16
CA GLU A 30 10.78 -6.03 3.73
C GLU A 30 10.97 -4.86 2.76
N VAL A 31 10.98 -3.66 3.33
CA VAL A 31 11.33 -2.40 2.67
C VAL A 31 12.43 -1.74 3.49
N ARG A 32 13.56 -1.46 2.86
CA ARG A 32 14.68 -0.76 3.50
C ARG A 32 14.53 0.73 3.35
N MET A 33 14.76 1.46 4.43
CA MET A 33 14.84 2.92 4.42
C MET A 33 16.31 3.30 4.31
N ARG A 34 16.67 3.91 3.19
CA ARG A 34 18.06 4.09 2.79
C ARG A 34 18.41 5.55 2.54
N SER A 35 19.61 5.91 2.86
CA SER A 35 20.25 7.13 2.41
C SER A 35 21.73 6.90 2.11
N ASP A 36 22.31 7.74 1.27
CA ASP A 36 23.75 7.81 1.14
C ASP A 36 24.39 8.43 2.40
N VAL A 37 25.71 8.41 2.47
CA VAL A 37 26.48 8.92 3.61
C VAL A 37 26.32 10.41 3.86
N ARG A 38 25.82 11.16 2.86
CA ARG A 38 25.58 12.62 2.96
C ARG A 38 24.12 12.95 3.23
N GLY A 39 23.21 11.98 3.11
CA GLY A 39 21.76 12.19 3.18
C GLY A 39 21.19 12.95 1.96
N GLU A 40 21.94 13.05 0.86
CA GLU A 40 21.51 13.72 -0.37
C GLU A 40 20.57 12.83 -1.19
N HIS A 41 20.78 11.51 -1.13
CA HIS A 41 19.93 10.52 -1.77
C HIS A 41 19.24 9.68 -0.70
N VAL A 42 17.93 9.77 -0.67
CA VAL A 42 17.08 9.06 0.30
C VAL A 42 16.00 8.28 -0.41
N GLY A 43 15.59 7.13 0.13
CA GLY A 43 14.55 6.34 -0.52
C GLY A 43 14.12 5.09 0.24
N PHE A 44 13.01 4.54 -0.23
CA PHE A 44 12.54 3.21 0.15
C PHE A 44 12.95 2.20 -0.92
N ASP A 45 13.57 1.10 -0.53
CA ASP A 45 13.91 0.01 -1.45
C ASP A 45 13.36 -1.34 -0.95
N PRO A 46 12.42 -1.94 -1.69
CA PRO A 46 11.77 -1.47 -2.92
C PRO A 46 10.86 -0.25 -2.70
N ILE A 47 10.74 0.58 -3.75
CA ILE A 47 9.84 1.75 -3.75
C ILE A 47 8.37 1.38 -4.04
N GLY A 48 8.16 0.26 -4.73
CA GLY A 48 6.84 -0.26 -5.08
C GLY A 48 6.74 -1.77 -4.89
N ILE A 49 5.65 -2.24 -4.28
CA ILE A 49 5.42 -3.67 -4.05
C ILE A 49 3.96 -4.06 -4.29
N LEU A 50 3.76 -5.29 -4.81
CA LEU A 50 2.47 -5.96 -4.87
C LEU A 50 2.44 -7.08 -3.83
N ILE A 51 1.50 -6.99 -2.90
CA ILE A 51 1.28 -7.99 -1.84
C ILE A 51 -0.16 -8.49 -1.85
N GLN A 52 -0.45 -9.50 -1.05
CA GLN A 52 -1.81 -10.01 -0.88
C GLN A 52 -2.45 -9.46 0.41
N PRO A 53 -3.80 -9.38 0.46
CA PRO A 53 -4.48 -9.05 1.71
C PRO A 53 -4.03 -9.94 2.86
N GLY A 54 -3.70 -9.33 4.00
CA GLY A 54 -3.19 -10.00 5.19
C GLY A 54 -1.66 -10.14 5.26
N ASP A 55 -0.93 -9.83 4.18
CA ASP A 55 0.53 -9.78 4.25
C ASP A 55 0.98 -8.59 5.12
N THR A 56 2.17 -8.74 5.69
CA THR A 56 2.83 -7.72 6.53
C THR A 56 3.92 -7.03 5.73
N VAL A 57 3.99 -5.71 5.81
CA VAL A 57 5.14 -4.94 5.35
C VAL A 57 5.97 -4.55 6.55
N ARG A 58 7.28 -4.80 6.46
CA ARG A 58 8.26 -4.44 7.47
C ARG A 58 9.22 -3.41 6.89
N TRP A 59 9.24 -2.22 7.47
CA TRP A 59 10.27 -1.22 7.15
C TRP A 59 11.44 -1.37 8.11
N ILE A 60 12.65 -1.27 7.56
CA ILE A 60 13.91 -1.42 8.30
C ILE A 60 14.76 -0.19 8.05
N GLN A 61 15.17 0.48 9.10
CA GLN A 61 16.18 1.53 9.03
C GLN A 61 17.53 0.93 8.64
N ASP A 62 18.08 1.37 7.50
CA ASP A 62 19.32 0.83 6.91
C ASP A 62 20.41 1.90 6.72
N SER A 63 20.19 3.12 7.24
CA SER A 63 21.07 4.27 7.04
C SER A 63 21.60 4.80 8.37
N PRO A 64 22.90 4.74 8.62
CA PRO A 64 23.46 5.35 9.82
C PRO A 64 23.38 6.88 9.77
N GLY A 65 22.95 7.49 10.89
CA GLY A 65 22.98 8.95 11.08
C GLY A 65 21.88 9.74 10.35
N ASN A 66 20.98 9.09 9.63
CA ASN A 66 19.86 9.75 8.95
C ASN A 66 18.54 9.07 9.32
N PRO A 67 17.81 9.60 10.32
CA PRO A 67 16.53 9.02 10.75
C PRO A 67 15.44 9.11 9.68
N HIS A 68 14.64 8.06 9.59
CA HIS A 68 13.51 7.98 8.68
C HIS A 68 12.21 7.67 9.40
N THR A 69 11.08 7.93 8.73
CA THR A 69 9.75 7.44 9.11
C THR A 69 9.14 6.66 7.98
N THR A 70 8.14 5.83 8.29
CA THR A 70 7.16 5.34 7.31
C THR A 70 5.80 5.80 7.77
N THR A 71 5.16 6.66 6.99
CA THR A 71 3.93 7.35 7.37
C THR A 71 2.94 7.28 6.22
N ALA A 72 1.75 6.74 6.45
CA ALA A 72 0.71 6.65 5.43
C ALA A 72 0.17 8.04 5.05
N TYR A 73 -0.06 8.29 3.77
CA TYR A 73 -0.77 9.49 3.32
C TYR A 73 -2.24 9.42 3.76
N HIS A 74 -2.52 10.16 4.82
CA HIS A 74 -3.86 10.21 5.42
C HIS A 74 -4.02 11.50 6.24
N PRO A 75 -5.23 12.12 6.29
CA PRO A 75 -5.45 13.37 7.03
C PRO A 75 -5.11 13.32 8.52
N ARG A 76 -5.16 12.16 9.16
CA ARG A 76 -4.72 11.98 10.55
C ARG A 76 -3.21 12.12 10.73
N ASN A 77 -2.43 11.95 9.66
CA ASN A 77 -0.98 12.06 9.66
C ASN A 77 -0.61 13.45 9.13
N ALA A 78 -0.47 14.42 10.02
CA ALA A 78 -0.12 15.81 9.71
C ALA A 78 -0.99 16.44 8.58
N ARG A 79 -2.26 16.07 8.49
CA ARG A 79 -3.24 16.58 7.50
C ARG A 79 -2.87 16.30 6.03
N HIS A 80 -2.08 15.28 5.76
CA HIS A 80 -1.76 14.89 4.38
C HIS A 80 -2.99 14.39 3.64
N SER A 81 -2.99 14.54 2.31
CA SER A 81 -4.04 14.04 1.43
C SER A 81 -4.31 12.55 1.65
N LEU A 82 -5.56 12.13 1.49
CA LEU A 82 -5.93 10.70 1.61
C LEU A 82 -5.45 9.92 0.38
N ARG A 83 -4.51 8.99 0.58
CA ARG A 83 -3.97 8.15 -0.50
C ARG A 83 -3.81 6.67 -0.11
N ILE A 84 -4.60 6.25 0.88
CA ILE A 84 -4.82 4.84 1.23
C ILE A 84 -6.31 4.53 1.10
N PRO A 85 -6.74 3.25 1.05
CA PRO A 85 -8.17 2.91 1.07
C PRO A 85 -8.87 3.53 2.28
N PRO A 86 -10.12 4.06 2.13
CA PRO A 86 -10.82 4.74 3.22
C PRO A 86 -11.04 3.88 4.47
N ASP A 87 -11.24 2.56 4.26
CA ASP A 87 -11.46 1.60 5.34
C ASP A 87 -10.16 1.07 5.95
N ALA A 88 -9.01 1.48 5.42
CA ALA A 88 -7.72 1.06 5.94
C ALA A 88 -7.30 1.90 7.15
N ARG A 89 -6.63 1.25 8.10
CA ARG A 89 -6.05 1.96 9.23
C ARG A 89 -4.76 2.68 8.80
N PRO A 90 -4.66 4.00 8.96
CA PRO A 90 -3.41 4.72 8.71
C PRO A 90 -2.36 4.35 9.77
N TRP A 91 -1.10 4.45 9.39
CA TRP A 91 0.04 4.23 10.28
C TRP A 91 1.01 5.40 10.24
N ASP A 92 1.77 5.54 11.31
CA ASP A 92 2.96 6.37 11.44
C ASP A 92 3.93 5.65 12.37
N SER A 93 5.15 5.40 11.90
CA SER A 93 6.16 4.69 12.69
C SER A 93 6.81 5.56 13.77
N GLY A 94 6.63 6.89 13.68
CA GLY A 94 7.59 7.79 14.31
C GLY A 94 8.99 7.64 13.71
N PHE A 95 9.99 8.28 14.31
CA PHE A 95 11.36 8.20 13.83
C PHE A 95 12.01 6.84 14.16
N LEU A 96 12.53 6.19 13.13
CA LEU A 96 13.43 5.04 13.23
C LEU A 96 14.85 5.59 13.05
N VAL A 97 15.65 5.49 14.09
CA VAL A 97 16.92 6.25 14.22
C VAL A 97 18.15 5.37 14.05
N THR A 98 18.09 4.18 14.65
CA THR A 98 19.23 3.26 14.68
C THR A 98 19.13 2.24 13.56
N PRO A 99 20.22 1.97 12.82
CA PRO A 99 20.22 0.86 11.86
C PRO A 99 19.73 -0.44 12.50
N GLY A 100 18.73 -1.08 11.86
CA GLY A 100 18.04 -2.24 12.39
C GLY A 100 16.72 -1.95 13.12
N ASP A 101 16.42 -0.68 13.45
CA ASP A 101 15.08 -0.29 13.90
C ASP A 101 14.05 -0.68 12.84
N ARG A 102 12.88 -1.14 13.28
CA ARG A 102 11.87 -1.66 12.36
C ARG A 102 10.46 -1.29 12.82
N PHE A 103 9.59 -1.22 11.83
CA PHE A 103 8.16 -1.01 12.02
C PHE A 103 7.39 -1.93 11.09
N GLU A 104 6.25 -2.45 11.53
CA GLU A 104 5.47 -3.43 10.78
C GLU A 104 3.99 -3.08 10.74
N VAL A 105 3.37 -3.35 9.58
CA VAL A 105 1.93 -3.22 9.40
C VAL A 105 1.39 -4.39 8.59
N ALA A 106 0.37 -5.07 9.10
CA ALA A 106 -0.42 -6.01 8.32
C ALA A 106 -1.50 -5.26 7.54
N LEU A 107 -1.58 -5.47 6.23
CA LEU A 107 -2.48 -4.77 5.33
C LEU A 107 -3.55 -5.73 4.81
N ALA A 108 -4.78 -5.62 5.34
CA ALA A 108 -5.88 -6.53 5.02
C ALA A 108 -6.84 -5.98 3.95
N VAL A 109 -6.94 -4.66 3.79
CA VAL A 109 -7.86 -4.01 2.85
C VAL A 109 -7.20 -3.91 1.48
N GLU A 110 -7.88 -4.39 0.42
CA GLU A 110 -7.38 -4.25 -0.96
C GLU A 110 -7.31 -2.78 -1.40
N GLY A 111 -6.32 -2.44 -2.21
CA GLY A 111 -6.17 -1.13 -2.82
C GLY A 111 -4.74 -0.64 -2.91
N VAL A 112 -4.58 0.64 -3.23
CA VAL A 112 -3.28 1.32 -3.33
C VAL A 112 -3.04 2.13 -2.07
N TYR A 113 -1.86 1.97 -1.50
CA TYR A 113 -1.38 2.67 -0.31
C TYR A 113 -0.12 3.44 -0.65
N ASP A 114 -0.21 4.75 -0.59
CA ASP A 114 0.95 5.62 -0.70
C ASP A 114 1.42 6.00 0.71
N TYR A 115 2.73 6.05 0.89
CA TYR A 115 3.37 6.43 2.14
C TYR A 115 4.63 7.25 1.88
N PHE A 116 5.11 7.94 2.89
CA PHE A 116 6.23 8.87 2.80
C PHE A 116 7.12 8.82 4.04
N CYS A 117 8.31 9.39 3.93
CA CYS A 117 9.17 9.69 5.05
C CYS A 117 8.97 11.16 5.46
N LEU A 118 8.54 11.41 6.69
CA LEU A 118 8.18 12.75 7.15
C LEU A 118 9.27 13.82 6.90
N PRO A 119 10.54 13.61 7.26
CA PRO A 119 11.58 14.61 7.00
C PRO A 119 12.01 14.70 5.52
N HIS A 120 11.74 13.69 4.70
CA HIS A 120 12.28 13.60 3.34
C HIS A 120 11.23 13.56 2.22
N GLU A 121 9.96 13.80 2.54
CA GLU A 121 8.87 13.83 1.57
C GLU A 121 9.14 14.84 0.45
N ALA A 122 9.56 16.05 0.83
CA ALA A 122 9.89 17.11 -0.12
C ALA A 122 11.05 16.75 -1.05
N GLY A 123 11.94 15.83 -0.63
CA GLY A 123 13.00 15.24 -1.44
C GLY A 123 12.55 14.05 -2.29
N GLY A 124 11.29 13.62 -2.16
CA GLY A 124 10.74 12.52 -2.94
C GLY A 124 10.88 11.13 -2.29
N MET A 125 11.18 11.05 -0.99
CA MET A 125 11.20 9.77 -0.27
C MET A 125 9.78 9.29 0.00
N VAL A 126 9.23 8.56 -0.96
CA VAL A 126 7.88 7.99 -0.94
C VAL A 126 7.91 6.54 -1.39
N GLY A 127 6.84 5.80 -1.09
CA GLY A 127 6.65 4.44 -1.58
C GLY A 127 5.19 4.12 -1.83
N ARG A 128 4.95 3.06 -2.58
CA ARG A 128 3.61 2.62 -2.98
C ARG A 128 3.45 1.11 -2.79
N ILE A 129 2.39 0.72 -2.12
CA ILE A 129 2.00 -0.68 -1.94
C ILE A 129 0.69 -0.89 -2.67
N VAL A 130 0.62 -1.95 -3.48
CA VAL A 130 -0.64 -2.47 -4.03
C VAL A 130 -0.99 -3.73 -3.24
N VAL A 131 -2.14 -3.73 -2.59
CA VAL A 131 -2.67 -4.88 -1.85
C VAL A 131 -3.76 -5.52 -2.69
N GLY A 132 -3.55 -6.74 -3.16
CA GLY A 132 -4.51 -7.45 -4.00
C GLY A 132 -4.87 -6.66 -5.27
N ARG A 133 -6.13 -6.28 -5.40
CA ARG A 133 -6.64 -5.48 -6.51
C ARG A 133 -6.40 -3.98 -6.26
N PRO A 134 -5.86 -3.24 -7.24
CA PRO A 134 -5.69 -1.81 -7.10
C PRO A 134 -7.05 -1.09 -7.03
N GLY A 135 -7.13 -0.09 -6.17
CA GLY A 135 -8.34 0.71 -5.97
C GLY A 135 -8.12 1.81 -4.94
N GLY A 136 -9.15 2.61 -4.72
CA GLY A 136 -9.14 3.68 -3.73
C GLY A 136 -8.38 4.95 -4.13
N PRO A 137 -8.25 5.89 -3.19
CA PRO A 137 -7.65 7.22 -3.42
C PRO A 137 -6.23 7.19 -3.99
N GLY A 138 -5.40 6.20 -3.63
CA GLY A 138 -4.03 6.05 -4.13
C GLY A 138 -3.92 5.84 -5.65
N THR A 139 -5.01 5.43 -6.33
CA THR A 139 -5.06 5.32 -7.79
C THR A 139 -5.37 6.64 -8.49
N ARG A 140 -5.83 7.66 -7.76
CA ARG A 140 -6.19 8.96 -8.31
C ARG A 140 -4.95 9.84 -8.49
N PRO A 141 -5.00 10.87 -9.34
CA PRO A 141 -3.96 11.89 -9.38
C PRO A 141 -3.63 12.44 -7.99
N ALA A 142 -2.41 12.85 -7.75
CA ALA A 142 -1.96 13.30 -6.43
C ALA A 142 -2.68 14.55 -5.92
N ASP A 143 -3.19 15.35 -6.83
CA ASP A 143 -3.97 16.57 -6.59
C ASP A 143 -5.49 16.36 -6.59
N TYR A 144 -5.95 15.12 -6.70
CA TYR A 144 -7.37 14.77 -6.82
C TYR A 144 -8.26 15.43 -5.76
N PHE A 145 -7.79 15.58 -4.53
CA PHE A 145 -8.53 16.19 -3.45
C PHE A 145 -8.36 17.72 -3.34
N THR A 146 -7.47 18.31 -4.14
CA THR A 146 -7.22 19.75 -4.07
C THR A 146 -8.47 20.53 -4.45
N GLY A 147 -8.93 21.40 -3.54
CA GLY A 147 -10.13 22.24 -3.75
C GLY A 147 -11.47 21.52 -3.57
N GLN A 148 -11.50 20.26 -3.15
CA GLN A 148 -12.75 19.57 -2.85
C GLN A 148 -13.33 20.02 -1.50
N PRO A 149 -14.65 19.99 -1.31
CA PRO A 149 -15.26 20.27 -0.02
C PRO A 149 -14.71 19.35 1.08
N GLY A 150 -14.36 19.94 2.23
CA GLY A 150 -13.86 19.21 3.39
C GLY A 150 -12.36 18.83 3.33
N THR A 151 -11.64 19.29 2.29
CA THR A 151 -10.20 19.01 2.14
C THR A 151 -9.33 20.27 2.17
N GLN A 152 -9.89 21.40 2.59
CA GLN A 152 -9.22 22.71 2.53
C GLN A 152 -7.93 22.76 3.38
N ASP A 153 -7.91 21.98 4.46
CA ASP A 153 -6.78 21.91 5.38
C ASP A 153 -5.78 20.80 5.03
N TRP A 154 -6.03 20.05 3.96
CA TRP A 154 -5.12 18.94 3.61
C TRP A 154 -3.91 19.47 2.88
N LEU A 155 -2.75 19.00 3.31
CA LEU A 155 -1.49 19.29 2.66
C LEU A 155 -1.42 18.55 1.32
N PRO A 156 -1.06 19.24 0.24
CA PRO A 156 -0.86 18.62 -1.06
C PRO A 156 0.39 17.72 -1.03
N VAL A 157 0.39 16.72 -1.90
CA VAL A 157 1.59 15.90 -2.13
C VAL A 157 2.65 16.77 -2.84
N PRO A 158 3.88 16.90 -2.33
CA PRO A 158 4.93 17.69 -2.97
C PRO A 158 5.30 17.18 -4.37
N ASP A 159 5.78 18.06 -5.23
CA ASP A 159 6.09 17.73 -6.63
C ASP A 159 7.16 16.63 -6.78
N ALA A 160 8.19 16.65 -5.94
CA ALA A 160 9.19 15.58 -5.95
C ALA A 160 8.58 14.23 -5.59
N ALA A 161 7.73 14.19 -4.55
CA ALA A 161 7.01 13.00 -4.14
C ALA A 161 6.09 12.46 -5.26
N ARG A 162 5.35 13.35 -5.94
CA ARG A 162 4.49 12.97 -7.07
C ARG A 162 5.26 12.27 -8.19
N ARG A 163 6.44 12.79 -8.53
CA ARG A 163 7.30 12.23 -9.59
C ARG A 163 7.96 10.92 -9.19
N SER A 164 8.14 10.69 -7.89
CA SER A 164 8.83 9.50 -7.39
C SER A 164 7.93 8.27 -7.27
N PHE A 165 6.60 8.43 -7.20
CA PHE A 165 5.72 7.27 -7.09
C PHE A 165 5.84 6.35 -8.31
N PRO A 166 6.11 5.05 -8.12
CA PRO A 166 6.05 4.09 -9.22
C PRO A 166 4.61 3.97 -9.75
N PRO A 167 4.41 3.90 -11.08
CA PRO A 167 3.09 3.67 -11.66
C PRO A 167 2.49 2.34 -11.18
N VAL A 168 1.19 2.32 -10.92
CA VAL A 168 0.48 1.12 -10.43
C VAL A 168 0.62 -0.06 -11.40
N ASP A 169 0.50 0.20 -12.70
CA ASP A 169 0.62 -0.84 -13.74
C ASP A 169 2.04 -1.43 -13.79
N VAL A 170 3.08 -0.65 -13.48
CA VAL A 170 4.46 -1.15 -13.35
C VAL A 170 4.57 -2.10 -12.17
N ILE A 171 3.99 -1.72 -11.01
CA ILE A 171 3.98 -2.59 -9.82
C ILE A 171 3.21 -3.88 -10.12
N LEU A 172 2.07 -3.81 -10.79
CA LEU A 172 1.29 -5.01 -11.15
C LEU A 172 2.06 -5.97 -12.05
N ARG A 173 2.85 -5.45 -13.01
CA ARG A 173 3.68 -6.28 -13.92
C ARG A 173 4.92 -6.83 -13.23
N GLN A 174 5.65 -6.00 -12.50
CA GLN A 174 6.95 -6.36 -11.93
C GLN A 174 6.86 -6.97 -10.53
N ARG A 175 5.75 -6.78 -9.83
CA ARG A 175 5.47 -7.15 -8.43
C ARG A 175 6.36 -6.44 -7.40
N VAL A 176 7.60 -6.16 -7.74
CA VAL A 176 8.59 -5.44 -6.92
C VAL A 176 9.29 -4.43 -7.82
N VAL A 177 9.18 -3.17 -7.49
CA VAL A 177 9.86 -2.06 -8.18
C VAL A 177 10.95 -1.54 -7.25
N ARG A 178 12.20 -1.68 -7.66
CA ARG A 178 13.33 -1.15 -6.89
C ARG A 178 13.69 0.26 -7.33
N GLN A 179 14.14 1.05 -6.38
CA GLN A 179 14.70 2.35 -6.68
C GLN A 179 16.16 2.15 -7.10
N GLY A 180 16.47 2.48 -8.36
CA GLY A 180 17.85 2.58 -8.81
C GLY A 180 18.45 3.89 -8.29
N GLY A 181 19.52 3.83 -7.51
CA GLY A 181 20.19 5.03 -7.02
C GLY A 181 21.45 4.71 -6.22
N PRO A 182 22.31 5.71 -6.02
CA PRO A 182 23.52 5.56 -5.20
C PRO A 182 23.16 5.65 -3.71
N PHE A 183 22.76 4.50 -3.13
CA PHE A 183 22.60 4.38 -1.67
C PHE A 183 23.79 3.63 -1.09
#